data_2b5f4e9cc3a26ed118c181cec0a964c9
#
_entry.id   2b5f4e9cc3a26ed118c181cec0a964c9
#
_cell.length_a   1.000
_cell.length_b   1.000
_cell.length_c   1.000
_cell.angle_alpha   90.00
_cell.angle_beta   90.00
_cell.angle_gamma   90.00
#
_symmetry.space_group_name_H-M   'P 1'
#
loop_
_entity.id
_entity.type
_entity.pdbx_description
1 polymer ?
#
loop_
_entity_poly.entity_id
_entity_poly.type
_entity_poly.pdbx_seq_one_letter_code
_entity_poly.pdbx_strand_id
1 'polypeptide(L)'
;MFTRRDFGRMAFLPVSTMLAKKIDSIVNGVQFGLQSYIFSDIGLPHDSILDLVIKSMVECGLGECDLYVPLVEPGHLWGRIRAGGADAQAREELAKWWRTAPLGHFRSIRSKFDGAGIAIHALSGFPGATDEELSRTSEIAEVLGARIITLGVTFPEAKQVASLAEKRDFIVGIQGEPDLNITNPEVISTPAQYDKALSLSRSYRISFDIGDGTGGGYDSLAFVKDRLDHIAVIYLKDRRKDGLSVPWGEGDTPIKEILRLVKKSEYPIRCYIDCDYKTTDRPADVKRSFAYAKAALA
;
A
#
# COMPACT_ATOMS: atom_id res chain seq x y z
N MET A 1 28.07 -41.88 -35.05
CA MET A 1 28.96 -40.72 -35.27
C MET A 1 28.09 -39.52 -35.52
N PHE A 2 27.88 -38.68 -34.52
CA PHE A 2 27.12 -37.45 -34.68
C PHE A 2 28.07 -36.36 -35.18
N THR A 3 27.73 -35.70 -36.28
CA THR A 3 28.56 -34.70 -36.92
C THR A 3 28.23 -33.29 -36.37
N ARG A 4 29.26 -32.39 -36.38
CA ARG A 4 29.23 -31.02 -35.92
C ARG A 4 28.16 -30.11 -36.61
N ARG A 5 27.31 -30.65 -37.48
CA ARG A 5 26.27 -29.92 -38.21
C ARG A 5 24.87 -29.97 -37.61
N ASP A 6 24.66 -30.82 -36.57
CA ASP A 6 23.33 -30.99 -35.93
C ASP A 6 23.05 -30.01 -34.77
N PHE A 7 24.02 -29.16 -34.42
CA PHE A 7 23.90 -28.17 -33.33
C PHE A 7 23.31 -26.81 -33.78
N GLY A 8 22.86 -26.70 -35.00
CA GLY A 8 22.51 -25.41 -35.63
C GLY A 8 21.03 -25.09 -35.78
N ARG A 9 20.11 -25.83 -35.13
CA ARG A 9 18.66 -25.55 -35.21
C ARG A 9 17.91 -25.83 -33.92
N MET A 10 18.41 -25.37 -32.79
CA MET A 10 17.50 -25.04 -31.69
C MET A 10 16.88 -23.67 -32.02
N ALA A 11 15.71 -23.70 -32.62
CA ALA A 11 14.85 -22.53 -32.68
C ALA A 11 14.57 -22.13 -31.24
N PHE A 12 15.15 -21.03 -30.80
CA PHE A 12 14.66 -20.29 -29.63
C PHE A 12 13.23 -19.88 -29.97
N LEU A 13 12.26 -20.70 -29.62
CA LEU A 13 10.90 -20.23 -29.52
C LEU A 13 10.95 -19.11 -28.46
N PRO A 14 10.51 -17.89 -28.80
CA PRO A 14 10.37 -16.87 -27.78
C PRO A 14 9.39 -17.47 -26.76
N VAL A 15 9.83 -17.58 -25.51
CA VAL A 15 8.92 -17.82 -24.39
C VAL A 15 8.05 -16.60 -24.36
N SER A 16 6.91 -16.68 -25.05
CA SER A 16 5.84 -15.71 -24.94
C SER A 16 5.37 -15.84 -23.48
N THR A 17 5.86 -14.98 -22.61
CA THR A 17 5.29 -14.79 -21.29
C THR A 17 3.86 -14.31 -21.55
N MET A 18 2.91 -15.23 -21.59
CA MET A 18 1.50 -14.90 -21.58
C MET A 18 1.28 -14.15 -20.26
N LEU A 19 1.18 -12.83 -20.33
CA LEU A 19 0.71 -12.03 -19.20
C LEU A 19 -0.62 -12.62 -18.75
N ALA A 20 -0.72 -12.94 -17.47
CA ALA A 20 -1.98 -13.41 -16.93
C ALA A 20 -3.07 -12.37 -17.17
N LYS A 21 -4.29 -12.82 -17.42
CA LYS A 21 -5.43 -11.89 -17.53
C LYS A 21 -5.52 -11.09 -16.23
N LYS A 22 -5.57 -9.75 -16.37
CA LYS A 22 -5.73 -8.86 -15.22
C LYS A 22 -6.94 -9.28 -14.40
N ILE A 23 -6.75 -9.43 -13.08
CA ILE A 23 -7.83 -9.71 -12.14
C ILE A 23 -8.67 -8.44 -11.99
N ASP A 24 -9.98 -8.55 -12.21
CA ASP A 24 -10.93 -7.47 -11.93
C ASP A 24 -11.42 -7.62 -10.48
N SER A 25 -11.14 -6.62 -9.66
CA SER A 25 -11.58 -6.57 -8.26
C SER A 25 -12.57 -5.41 -8.00
N ILE A 26 -13.30 -4.97 -9.03
CA ILE A 26 -14.40 -4.03 -8.87
C ILE A 26 -15.64 -4.77 -8.38
N VAL A 27 -16.19 -4.32 -7.27
CA VAL A 27 -17.45 -4.85 -6.71
C VAL A 27 -18.47 -3.73 -6.66
N ASN A 28 -19.50 -3.82 -7.50
CA ASN A 28 -20.58 -2.84 -7.58
C ASN A 28 -20.09 -1.37 -7.68
N GLY A 29 -19.04 -1.15 -8.50
CA GLY A 29 -18.46 0.17 -8.74
C GLY A 29 -17.34 0.59 -7.78
N VAL A 30 -17.06 -0.17 -6.73
CA VAL A 30 -15.96 0.08 -5.80
C VAL A 30 -14.74 -0.76 -6.18
N GLN A 31 -13.60 -0.11 -6.40
CA GLN A 31 -12.34 -0.80 -6.67
C GLN A 31 -11.70 -1.27 -5.36
N PHE A 32 -11.47 -2.58 -5.25
CA PHE A 32 -10.77 -3.18 -4.12
C PHE A 32 -9.34 -3.59 -4.46
N GLY A 33 -8.52 -3.60 -3.42
CA GLY A 33 -7.17 -4.12 -3.44
C GLY A 33 -6.75 -4.61 -2.06
N LEU A 34 -5.46 -4.92 -1.93
CA LEU A 34 -4.84 -5.38 -0.69
C LEU A 34 -3.70 -4.45 -0.28
N GLN A 35 -3.67 -4.05 0.97
CA GLN A 35 -2.52 -3.42 1.62
C GLN A 35 -1.58 -4.52 2.13
N SER A 36 -0.39 -4.65 1.53
CA SER A 36 0.49 -5.78 1.83
C SER A 36 1.23 -5.68 3.18
N TYR A 37 1.16 -4.52 3.85
CA TYR A 37 1.68 -4.33 5.22
C TYR A 37 1.21 -5.40 6.19
N ILE A 38 -0.05 -5.84 6.07
CA ILE A 38 -0.65 -6.85 6.94
C ILE A 38 0.07 -8.20 6.95
N PHE A 39 0.98 -8.44 6.00
CA PHE A 39 1.82 -9.63 5.94
C PHE A 39 3.23 -9.42 6.55
N SER A 40 3.55 -8.20 7.00
CA SER A 40 4.90 -7.87 7.46
C SER A 40 5.31 -8.53 8.78
N ASP A 41 4.36 -9.01 9.58
CA ASP A 41 4.57 -9.63 10.88
C ASP A 41 4.58 -11.18 10.87
N ILE A 42 4.43 -11.81 9.70
CA ILE A 42 4.28 -13.27 9.57
C ILE A 42 5.58 -14.04 9.89
N GLY A 43 6.74 -13.35 9.93
CA GLY A 43 8.02 -13.97 10.29
C GLY A 43 8.65 -14.87 9.21
N LEU A 44 8.19 -14.78 7.98
CA LEU A 44 8.77 -15.46 6.83
C LEU A 44 9.86 -14.60 6.15
N PRO A 45 10.77 -15.21 5.35
CA PRO A 45 11.65 -14.45 4.45
C PRO A 45 10.85 -13.62 3.46
N HIS A 46 11.35 -12.42 3.09
CA HIS A 46 10.62 -11.45 2.26
C HIS A 46 10.12 -12.03 0.93
N ASP A 47 10.94 -12.82 0.21
CA ASP A 47 10.51 -13.48 -1.03
C ASP A 47 9.30 -14.40 -0.79
N SER A 48 9.31 -15.16 0.31
CA SER A 48 8.19 -16.03 0.70
C SER A 48 6.94 -15.22 1.11
N ILE A 49 7.14 -14.05 1.72
CA ILE A 49 6.02 -13.14 2.06
C ILE A 49 5.38 -12.62 0.78
N LEU A 50 6.17 -12.14 -0.20
CA LEU A 50 5.63 -11.64 -1.46
C LEU A 50 4.86 -12.73 -2.23
N ASP A 51 5.39 -13.96 -2.26
CA ASP A 51 4.70 -15.08 -2.89
C ASP A 51 3.37 -15.42 -2.17
N LEU A 52 3.34 -15.31 -0.83
CA LEU A 52 2.13 -15.48 -0.03
C LEU A 52 1.10 -14.36 -0.27
N VAL A 53 1.55 -13.09 -0.37
CA VAL A 53 0.71 -11.95 -0.74
C VAL A 53 0.05 -12.20 -2.09
N ILE A 54 0.85 -12.51 -3.11
CA ILE A 54 0.36 -12.76 -4.47
C ILE A 54 -0.65 -13.92 -4.48
N LYS A 55 -0.32 -15.04 -3.82
CA LYS A 55 -1.21 -16.21 -3.71
C LYS A 55 -2.54 -15.82 -3.06
N SER A 56 -2.51 -15.12 -1.94
CA SER A 56 -3.70 -14.69 -1.22
C SER A 56 -4.59 -13.77 -2.08
N MET A 57 -3.99 -12.86 -2.83
CA MET A 57 -4.70 -11.96 -3.73
C MET A 57 -5.38 -12.72 -4.88
N VAL A 58 -4.66 -13.65 -5.52
CA VAL A 58 -5.21 -14.48 -6.60
C VAL A 58 -6.39 -15.32 -6.09
N GLU A 59 -6.24 -15.99 -4.94
CA GLU A 59 -7.31 -16.82 -4.35
C GLU A 59 -8.56 -16.01 -3.95
N CYS A 60 -8.38 -14.74 -3.59
CA CYS A 60 -9.48 -13.83 -3.27
C CYS A 60 -10.08 -13.13 -4.50
N GLY A 61 -9.38 -13.11 -5.64
CA GLY A 61 -9.75 -12.32 -6.81
C GLY A 61 -9.49 -10.83 -6.63
N LEU A 62 -8.37 -10.44 -5.97
CA LEU A 62 -7.94 -9.06 -5.76
C LEU A 62 -6.87 -8.69 -6.80
N GLY A 63 -7.16 -7.68 -7.63
CA GLY A 63 -6.35 -7.27 -8.78
C GLY A 63 -5.46 -6.04 -8.57
N GLU A 64 -5.56 -5.35 -7.43
CA GLU A 64 -4.71 -4.20 -7.11
C GLU A 64 -4.04 -4.37 -5.75
N CYS A 65 -2.75 -3.99 -5.68
CA CYS A 65 -1.94 -4.02 -4.47
C CYS A 65 -1.45 -2.62 -4.11
N ASP A 66 -1.57 -2.25 -2.83
CA ASP A 66 -0.70 -1.29 -2.19
C ASP A 66 0.49 -2.07 -1.64
N LEU A 67 1.64 -1.94 -2.29
CA LEU A 67 2.84 -2.65 -1.90
C LEU A 67 3.55 -1.88 -0.79
N TYR A 68 3.61 -2.49 0.40
CA TYR A 68 4.44 -2.01 1.49
C TYR A 68 5.91 -2.28 1.17
N VAL A 69 6.64 -1.22 0.84
CA VAL A 69 7.99 -1.35 0.26
C VAL A 69 9.03 -1.98 1.17
N PRO A 70 8.94 -1.97 2.51
CA PRO A 70 9.83 -2.77 3.34
C PRO A 70 9.81 -4.28 3.06
N LEU A 71 8.75 -4.81 2.45
CA LEU A 71 8.70 -6.23 2.03
C LEU A 71 9.62 -6.55 0.84
N VAL A 72 10.13 -5.54 0.14
CA VAL A 72 11.06 -5.72 -0.99
C VAL A 72 12.51 -5.38 -0.64
N GLU A 73 12.75 -4.98 0.59
CA GLU A 73 14.08 -4.70 1.14
C GLU A 73 14.87 -5.99 1.40
N PRO A 74 16.20 -5.92 1.54
CA PRO A 74 16.99 -7.06 1.95
C PRO A 74 16.55 -7.59 3.33
N GLY A 75 15.99 -8.81 3.37
CA GLY A 75 15.38 -9.36 4.57
C GLY A 75 16.32 -9.46 5.77
N HIS A 76 17.63 -9.62 5.55
CA HIS A 76 18.62 -9.65 6.62
C HIS A 76 18.79 -8.28 7.31
N LEU A 77 18.63 -7.16 6.59
CA LEU A 77 18.66 -5.81 7.17
C LEU A 77 17.38 -5.54 7.96
N TRP A 78 16.26 -5.89 7.38
CA TRP A 78 14.96 -5.77 8.05
C TRP A 78 14.89 -6.53 9.37
N GLY A 79 15.38 -7.78 9.39
CA GLY A 79 15.44 -8.58 10.61
C GLY A 79 16.29 -7.93 11.71
N ARG A 80 17.45 -7.36 11.36
CA ARG A 80 18.34 -6.66 12.31
C ARG A 80 17.69 -5.38 12.86
N ILE A 81 17.00 -4.60 12.02
CA ILE A 81 16.32 -3.37 12.42
C ILE A 81 15.15 -3.68 13.37
N ARG A 82 14.37 -4.71 13.09
CA ARG A 82 13.23 -5.10 13.94
C ARG A 82 13.64 -5.80 15.24
N ALA A 83 14.64 -6.67 15.20
CA ALA A 83 15.01 -7.50 16.36
C ALA A 83 15.64 -6.69 17.49
N GLY A 84 16.29 -5.57 17.21
CA GLY A 84 17.06 -4.85 18.21
C GLY A 84 16.78 -3.35 18.34
N GLY A 85 15.96 -2.76 17.50
CA GLY A 85 15.55 -1.33 17.58
C GLY A 85 16.68 -0.31 17.39
N ALA A 86 17.94 -0.67 17.68
CA ALA A 86 19.08 0.24 17.79
C ALA A 86 20.25 -0.06 16.82
N ASP A 87 20.08 -0.97 15.84
CA ASP A 87 21.16 -1.28 14.90
C ASP A 87 21.35 -0.12 13.90
N ALA A 88 22.12 0.88 14.32
CA ALA A 88 22.43 2.06 13.50
C ALA A 88 23.15 1.68 12.20
N GLN A 89 24.00 0.65 12.24
CA GLN A 89 24.71 0.17 11.06
C GLN A 89 23.73 -0.46 10.05
N ALA A 90 22.77 -1.27 10.50
CA ALA A 90 21.76 -1.82 9.60
C ALA A 90 20.89 -0.75 8.96
N ARG A 91 20.56 0.32 9.69
CA ARG A 91 19.83 1.47 9.14
C ARG A 91 20.64 2.22 8.07
N GLU A 92 21.93 2.42 8.30
CA GLU A 92 22.82 3.05 7.33
C GLU A 92 22.98 2.19 6.07
N GLU A 93 23.16 0.86 6.23
CA GLU A 93 23.22 -0.10 5.13
C GLU A 93 21.93 -0.09 4.32
N LEU A 94 20.77 -0.01 4.99
CA LEU A 94 19.46 0.08 4.34
C LEU A 94 19.28 1.40 3.58
N ALA A 95 19.65 2.53 4.18
CA ALA A 95 19.62 3.81 3.52
C ALA A 95 20.54 3.85 2.27
N LYS A 96 21.73 3.23 2.37
CA LYS A 96 22.61 3.06 1.21
C LYS A 96 21.96 2.16 0.14
N TRP A 97 21.35 1.07 0.55
CA TRP A 97 20.65 0.16 -0.38
C TRP A 97 19.55 0.91 -1.13
N TRP A 98 18.71 1.68 -0.45
CA TRP A 98 17.65 2.46 -1.09
C TRP A 98 18.19 3.39 -2.18
N ARG A 99 19.33 4.06 -1.94
CA ARG A 99 19.95 4.95 -2.94
C ARG A 99 20.53 4.20 -4.14
N THR A 100 21.01 2.97 -3.95
CA THR A 100 21.83 2.25 -4.94
C THR A 100 21.21 0.96 -5.47
N ALA A 101 20.09 0.51 -4.93
CA ALA A 101 19.44 -0.74 -5.35
C ALA A 101 19.18 -0.75 -6.86
N PRO A 102 19.56 -1.82 -7.58
CA PRO A 102 19.37 -1.87 -9.02
C PRO A 102 17.88 -1.87 -9.38
N LEU A 103 17.47 -1.05 -10.33
CA LEU A 103 16.07 -1.01 -10.79
C LEU A 103 15.60 -2.37 -11.35
N GLY A 104 16.52 -3.24 -11.76
CA GLY A 104 16.22 -4.61 -12.15
C GLY A 104 15.55 -5.43 -11.04
N HIS A 105 15.91 -5.18 -9.77
CA HIS A 105 15.25 -5.79 -8.62
C HIS A 105 13.75 -5.49 -8.60
N PHE A 106 13.38 -4.21 -8.71
CA PHE A 106 11.98 -3.78 -8.73
C PHE A 106 11.22 -4.23 -9.99
N ARG A 107 11.90 -4.30 -11.15
CA ARG A 107 11.30 -4.88 -12.37
C ARG A 107 10.94 -6.35 -12.19
N SER A 108 11.79 -7.13 -11.50
CA SER A 108 11.49 -8.55 -11.25
C SER A 108 10.29 -8.71 -10.31
N ILE A 109 10.15 -7.86 -9.30
CA ILE A 109 8.98 -7.83 -8.42
C ILE A 109 7.73 -7.48 -9.21
N ARG A 110 7.75 -6.40 -9.98
CA ARG A 110 6.64 -6.06 -10.87
C ARG A 110 6.24 -7.21 -11.77
N SER A 111 7.21 -7.90 -12.39
CA SER A 111 6.94 -9.04 -13.25
C SER A 111 6.26 -10.19 -12.54
N LYS A 112 6.55 -10.43 -11.25
CA LYS A 112 5.84 -11.44 -10.43
C LYS A 112 4.36 -11.08 -10.27
N PHE A 113 4.05 -9.82 -9.94
CA PHE A 113 2.68 -9.34 -9.79
C PHE A 113 1.92 -9.33 -11.12
N ASP A 114 2.52 -8.79 -12.19
CA ASP A 114 1.95 -8.77 -13.54
C ASP A 114 1.66 -10.20 -14.03
N GLY A 115 2.58 -11.14 -13.78
CA GLY A 115 2.42 -12.56 -14.11
C GLY A 115 1.26 -13.24 -13.36
N ALA A 116 0.83 -12.70 -12.25
CA ALA A 116 -0.34 -13.13 -11.49
C ALA A 116 -1.62 -12.35 -11.84
N GLY A 117 -1.55 -11.37 -12.74
CA GLY A 117 -2.67 -10.50 -13.11
C GLY A 117 -2.98 -9.41 -12.09
N ILE A 118 -2.04 -9.08 -11.21
CA ILE A 118 -2.17 -8.08 -10.15
C ILE A 118 -1.37 -6.83 -10.54
N ALA A 119 -1.97 -5.66 -10.42
CA ALA A 119 -1.28 -4.38 -10.59
C ALA A 119 -0.78 -3.86 -9.22
N ILE A 120 0.47 -3.44 -9.15
CA ILE A 120 0.95 -2.61 -8.04
C ILE A 120 0.47 -1.19 -8.34
N HIS A 121 -0.58 -0.74 -7.66
CA HIS A 121 -1.21 0.56 -7.94
C HIS A 121 -0.77 1.65 -6.96
N ALA A 122 -0.50 1.28 -5.72
CA ALA A 122 -0.01 2.17 -4.69
C ALA A 122 1.23 1.60 -4.01
N LEU A 123 2.02 2.46 -3.41
CA LEU A 123 3.18 2.11 -2.60
C LEU A 123 3.10 2.83 -1.25
N SER A 124 3.50 2.14 -0.18
CA SER A 124 3.55 2.70 1.17
C SER A 124 4.82 2.28 1.91
N GLY A 125 5.17 2.98 3.00
CA GLY A 125 6.29 2.62 3.86
C GLY A 125 7.66 3.05 3.36
N PHE A 126 7.77 4.06 2.50
CA PHE A 126 9.07 4.59 2.07
C PHE A 126 9.81 5.27 3.22
N PRO A 127 11.13 5.05 3.33
CA PRO A 127 11.96 5.80 4.27
C PRO A 127 12.26 7.20 3.73
N GLY A 128 12.21 8.18 4.62
CA GLY A 128 12.77 9.51 4.38
C GLY A 128 11.94 10.45 3.50
N ALA A 129 12.31 11.73 3.56
CA ALA A 129 11.67 12.82 2.85
C ALA A 129 12.69 13.81 2.25
N THR A 130 13.98 13.43 2.11
CA THR A 130 14.97 14.25 1.41
C THR A 130 14.68 14.26 -0.10
N ASP A 131 15.10 15.30 -0.81
CA ASP A 131 14.91 15.41 -2.26
C ASP A 131 15.51 14.23 -3.03
N GLU A 132 16.66 13.70 -2.56
CA GLU A 132 17.33 12.55 -3.16
C GLU A 132 16.51 11.28 -2.95
N GLU A 133 16.04 11.00 -1.73
CA GLU A 133 15.22 9.85 -1.39
C GLU A 133 13.87 9.88 -2.12
N LEU A 134 13.23 11.04 -2.19
CA LEU A 134 11.96 11.21 -2.89
C LEU A 134 12.11 11.05 -4.41
N SER A 135 13.22 11.56 -4.99
CA SER A 135 13.54 11.35 -6.39
C SER A 135 13.71 9.85 -6.69
N ARG A 136 14.42 9.16 -5.81
CA ARG A 136 14.63 7.72 -5.92
C ARG A 136 13.33 6.92 -5.73
N THR A 137 12.51 7.32 -4.77
CA THR A 137 11.16 6.76 -4.56
C THR A 137 10.31 6.86 -5.84
N SER A 138 10.36 8.02 -6.50
CA SER A 138 9.64 8.25 -7.77
C SER A 138 10.10 7.30 -8.88
N GLU A 139 11.41 7.10 -9.05
CA GLU A 139 11.96 6.17 -10.03
C GLU A 139 11.52 4.72 -9.77
N ILE A 140 11.53 4.32 -8.50
CA ILE A 140 11.10 2.99 -8.08
C ILE A 140 9.59 2.82 -8.33
N ALA A 141 8.79 3.84 -8.00
CA ALA A 141 7.35 3.83 -8.26
C ALA A 141 7.01 3.68 -9.75
N GLU A 142 7.72 4.41 -10.62
CA GLU A 142 7.58 4.28 -12.08
C GLU A 142 7.88 2.85 -12.55
N VAL A 143 8.97 2.26 -12.06
CA VAL A 143 9.37 0.90 -12.40
C VAL A 143 8.36 -0.13 -11.92
N LEU A 144 7.83 0.02 -10.72
CA LEU A 144 6.80 -0.83 -10.15
C LEU A 144 5.43 -0.61 -10.81
N GLY A 145 5.22 0.53 -11.50
CA GLY A 145 3.97 0.87 -12.18
C GLY A 145 2.93 1.52 -11.27
N ALA A 146 3.35 1.96 -10.07
CA ALA A 146 2.48 2.61 -9.11
C ALA A 146 2.05 4.01 -9.59
N ARG A 147 0.88 4.44 -9.13
CA ARG A 147 0.28 5.75 -9.42
C ARG A 147 0.13 6.61 -8.17
N ILE A 148 0.13 5.98 -7.02
CA ILE A 148 -0.04 6.61 -5.72
C ILE A 148 1.17 6.24 -4.86
N ILE A 149 1.75 7.23 -4.20
CA ILE A 149 2.75 7.03 -3.17
C ILE A 149 2.14 7.51 -1.85
N THR A 150 1.83 6.58 -0.95
CA THR A 150 1.32 6.91 0.38
C THR A 150 2.49 7.22 1.31
N LEU A 151 2.47 8.40 1.88
CA LEU A 151 3.51 8.88 2.80
C LEU A 151 2.90 9.24 4.16
N GLY A 152 3.45 8.61 5.22
CA GLY A 152 3.30 9.08 6.59
C GLY A 152 4.28 10.21 6.82
N VAL A 153 3.81 11.45 6.80
CA VAL A 153 4.67 12.64 6.88
C VAL A 153 4.16 13.64 7.91
N THR A 154 5.10 14.34 8.52
CA THR A 154 4.84 15.54 9.28
C THR A 154 4.58 16.73 8.35
N PHE A 155 4.10 17.83 8.91
CA PHE A 155 3.82 19.05 8.15
C PHE A 155 5.07 19.67 7.47
N PRO A 156 6.25 19.73 8.12
CA PRO A 156 7.50 20.16 7.47
C PRO A 156 7.88 19.26 6.29
N GLU A 157 7.79 17.94 6.45
CA GLU A 157 8.09 16.98 5.38
C GLU A 157 7.10 17.09 4.22
N ALA A 158 5.80 17.28 4.50
CA ALA A 158 4.80 17.51 3.47
C ALA A 158 5.11 18.75 2.62
N LYS A 159 5.63 19.83 3.21
CA LYS A 159 6.09 21.00 2.45
C LYS A 159 7.25 20.68 1.53
N GLN A 160 8.20 19.87 1.98
CA GLN A 160 9.35 19.46 1.18
C GLN A 160 8.94 18.57 0.00
N VAL A 161 8.05 17.61 0.22
CA VAL A 161 7.56 16.69 -0.82
C VAL A 161 6.74 17.39 -1.91
N ALA A 162 6.06 18.50 -1.59
CA ALA A 162 5.10 19.16 -2.46
C ALA A 162 5.66 19.49 -3.87
N SER A 163 6.85 20.12 -3.91
CA SER A 163 7.43 20.55 -5.18
C SER A 163 7.86 19.39 -6.08
N LEU A 164 8.27 18.27 -5.48
CA LEU A 164 8.68 17.08 -6.21
C LEU A 164 7.47 16.31 -6.75
N ALA A 165 6.42 16.17 -5.96
CA ALA A 165 5.18 15.51 -6.35
C ALA A 165 4.59 16.15 -7.62
N GLU A 166 4.60 17.49 -7.70
CA GLU A 166 4.11 18.21 -8.87
C GLU A 166 4.96 18.03 -10.12
N LYS A 167 6.29 17.91 -9.96
CA LYS A 167 7.23 17.72 -11.08
C LYS A 167 7.15 16.33 -11.70
N ARG A 168 6.74 15.32 -10.93
CA ARG A 168 6.78 13.92 -11.32
C ARG A 168 5.43 13.32 -11.70
N ASP A 169 4.35 14.09 -11.62
CA ASP A 169 2.98 13.66 -11.97
C ASP A 169 2.49 12.42 -11.17
N PHE A 170 2.91 12.32 -9.88
CA PHE A 170 2.41 11.33 -8.94
C PHE A 170 1.32 11.91 -8.06
N ILE A 171 0.37 11.06 -7.69
CA ILE A 171 -0.50 11.32 -6.54
C ILE A 171 0.28 10.96 -5.28
N VAL A 172 0.45 11.90 -4.38
CA VAL A 172 0.94 11.64 -3.04
C VAL A 172 -0.25 11.56 -2.10
N GLY A 173 -0.48 10.36 -1.57
CA GLY A 173 -1.47 10.10 -0.54
C GLY A 173 -0.90 10.47 0.82
N ILE A 174 -1.37 11.56 1.41
CA ILE A 174 -1.00 11.95 2.78
C ILE A 174 -1.67 10.99 3.75
N GLN A 175 -0.87 10.20 4.43
CA GLN A 175 -1.30 9.39 5.56
C GLN A 175 -0.86 10.09 6.83
N GLY A 176 -1.82 10.60 7.59
CA GLY A 176 -1.57 11.18 8.91
C GLY A 176 -1.69 10.14 10.01
N GLU A 177 -1.59 10.60 11.24
CA GLU A 177 -1.88 9.84 12.45
C GLU A 177 -3.24 10.32 12.99
N PRO A 178 -4.38 9.80 12.52
CA PRO A 178 -5.70 10.34 12.83
C PRO A 178 -6.09 10.01 14.27
N ASP A 179 -5.54 10.76 15.21
CA ASP A 179 -5.82 10.71 16.64
C ASP A 179 -6.02 12.14 17.19
N LEU A 180 -7.22 12.43 17.64
CA LEU A 180 -7.60 13.74 18.19
C LEU A 180 -6.89 14.10 19.50
N ASN A 181 -6.22 13.12 20.15
CA ASN A 181 -5.43 13.35 21.36
C ASN A 181 -3.99 13.81 21.06
N ILE A 182 -3.53 13.74 19.80
CA ILE A 182 -2.22 14.23 19.43
C ILE A 182 -2.23 15.77 19.42
N THR A 183 -1.38 16.35 20.25
CA THR A 183 -1.26 17.80 20.39
C THR A 183 -0.06 18.41 19.64
N ASN A 184 0.84 17.58 19.09
CA ASN A 184 1.97 18.07 18.32
C ASN A 184 1.47 18.71 17.00
N PRO A 185 1.69 20.03 16.77
CA PRO A 185 1.19 20.74 15.60
C PRO A 185 1.85 20.34 14.28
N GLU A 186 2.97 19.63 14.34
CA GLU A 186 3.67 19.13 13.15
C GLU A 186 3.11 17.79 12.65
N VAL A 187 2.41 17.05 13.49
CA VAL A 187 1.75 15.78 13.11
C VAL A 187 0.41 16.09 12.44
N ILE A 188 0.15 15.46 11.32
CA ILE A 188 -1.14 15.57 10.63
C ILE A 188 -2.13 14.61 11.30
N SER A 189 -2.83 15.10 12.33
CA SER A 189 -3.66 14.27 13.21
C SER A 189 -5.10 14.78 13.39
N THR A 190 -5.47 15.90 12.77
CA THR A 190 -6.84 16.44 12.84
C THR A 190 -7.39 16.76 11.45
N PRO A 191 -8.73 16.82 11.27
CA PRO A 191 -9.33 17.17 9.98
C PRO A 191 -8.79 18.48 9.39
N ALA A 192 -8.60 19.51 10.22
CA ALA A 192 -8.06 20.81 9.79
C ALA A 192 -6.59 20.71 9.34
N GLN A 193 -5.81 19.82 9.94
CA GLN A 193 -4.41 19.59 9.51
C GLN A 193 -4.34 18.84 8.18
N TYR A 194 -5.25 17.89 7.92
CA TYR A 194 -5.38 17.30 6.59
C TYR A 194 -5.73 18.36 5.53
N ASP A 195 -6.70 19.22 5.79
CA ASP A 195 -7.08 20.30 4.86
C ASP A 195 -5.92 21.25 4.59
N LYS A 196 -5.16 21.58 5.64
CA LYS A 196 -3.95 22.38 5.52
C LYS A 196 -2.84 21.67 4.73
N ALA A 197 -2.64 20.36 4.90
CA ALA A 197 -1.66 19.59 4.12
C ALA A 197 -2.05 19.54 2.64
N LEU A 198 -3.31 19.31 2.31
CA LEU A 198 -3.83 19.33 0.95
C LEU A 198 -3.58 20.66 0.23
N SER A 199 -3.60 21.78 0.95
CA SER A 199 -3.35 23.12 0.37
C SER A 199 -1.89 23.33 -0.09
N LEU A 200 -0.96 22.44 0.28
CA LEU A 200 0.46 22.57 -0.08
C LEU A 200 0.77 22.16 -1.52
N SER A 201 -0.03 21.26 -2.11
CA SER A 201 0.19 20.78 -3.48
C SER A 201 -1.10 20.24 -4.11
N ARG A 202 -1.29 20.52 -5.40
CA ARG A 202 -2.37 19.95 -6.21
C ARG A 202 -2.24 18.43 -6.40
N SER A 203 -1.04 17.87 -6.21
CA SER A 203 -0.76 16.43 -6.30
C SER A 203 -1.13 15.67 -5.03
N TYR A 204 -1.48 16.38 -3.96
CA TYR A 204 -1.84 15.75 -2.69
C TYR A 204 -3.28 15.26 -2.69
N ARG A 205 -3.44 14.09 -2.13
CA ARG A 205 -4.71 13.44 -1.79
C ARG A 205 -4.57 12.84 -0.39
N ILE A 206 -5.66 12.38 0.15
CA ILE A 206 -5.68 11.68 1.43
C ILE A 206 -5.59 10.18 1.19
N SER A 207 -4.70 9.50 1.91
CA SER A 207 -4.75 8.06 2.17
C SER A 207 -5.22 7.87 3.61
N PHE A 208 -6.48 7.50 3.79
CA PHE A 208 -7.11 7.49 5.11
C PHE A 208 -7.37 6.08 5.63
N ASP A 209 -6.82 5.77 6.80
CA ASP A 209 -7.18 4.57 7.55
C ASP A 209 -8.41 4.85 8.41
N ILE A 210 -9.53 4.23 8.04
CA ILE A 210 -10.81 4.45 8.72
C ILE A 210 -10.87 3.82 10.10
N GLY A 211 -10.08 2.76 10.34
CA GLY A 211 -9.97 2.13 11.65
C GLY A 211 -9.10 2.97 12.59
N ASP A 212 -7.96 3.48 12.11
CA ASP A 212 -7.11 4.37 12.90
C ASP A 212 -7.88 5.66 13.27
N GLY A 213 -8.64 6.21 12.31
CA GLY A 213 -9.53 7.33 12.60
C GLY A 213 -10.56 7.01 13.69
N THR A 214 -11.22 5.85 13.62
CA THR A 214 -12.22 5.42 14.62
C THR A 214 -11.59 5.25 15.99
N GLY A 215 -10.43 4.57 16.07
CA GLY A 215 -9.68 4.40 17.32
C GLY A 215 -9.14 5.72 17.88
N GLY A 216 -8.79 6.67 17.02
CA GLY A 216 -8.32 8.02 17.39
C GLY A 216 -9.43 9.03 17.67
N GLY A 217 -10.70 8.60 17.74
CA GLY A 217 -11.83 9.44 18.14
C GLY A 217 -12.53 10.19 17.00
N TYR A 218 -12.21 9.90 15.73
CA TYR A 218 -12.90 10.50 14.59
C TYR A 218 -14.31 9.93 14.40
N ASP A 219 -15.22 10.75 13.88
CA ASP A 219 -16.31 10.26 13.06
C ASP A 219 -15.77 9.98 11.66
N SER A 220 -15.28 8.73 11.45
CA SER A 220 -14.65 8.33 10.19
C SER A 220 -15.59 8.44 8.99
N LEU A 221 -16.91 8.24 9.19
CA LEU A 221 -17.91 8.39 8.14
C LEU A 221 -18.08 9.86 7.72
N ALA A 222 -18.21 10.77 8.69
CA ALA A 222 -18.29 12.19 8.42
C ALA A 222 -17.00 12.70 7.76
N PHE A 223 -15.83 12.31 8.26
CA PHE A 223 -14.54 12.68 7.66
C PHE A 223 -14.44 12.30 6.19
N VAL A 224 -14.78 11.05 5.85
CA VAL A 224 -14.76 10.55 4.47
C VAL A 224 -15.79 11.29 3.61
N LYS A 225 -17.02 11.48 4.14
CA LYS A 225 -18.10 12.16 3.41
C LYS A 225 -17.72 13.58 3.00
N ASP A 226 -17.09 14.30 3.91
CA ASP A 226 -16.74 15.72 3.70
C ASP A 226 -15.53 15.92 2.77
N ARG A 227 -14.78 14.83 2.44
CA ARG A 227 -13.51 14.89 1.69
C ARG A 227 -13.42 13.87 0.56
N LEU A 228 -14.53 13.36 0.06
CA LEU A 228 -14.56 12.35 -1.02
C LEU A 228 -13.73 12.72 -2.25
N ASP A 229 -13.73 13.99 -2.65
CA ASP A 229 -12.98 14.52 -3.79
C ASP A 229 -11.46 14.63 -3.55
N HIS A 230 -11.06 14.57 -2.29
CA HIS A 230 -9.67 14.65 -1.87
C HIS A 230 -9.07 13.29 -1.46
N ILE A 231 -9.86 12.23 -1.39
CA ILE A 231 -9.40 10.89 -1.00
C ILE A 231 -8.98 10.10 -2.23
N ALA A 232 -7.75 9.57 -2.23
CA ALA A 232 -7.27 8.61 -3.22
C ALA A 232 -7.37 7.17 -2.73
N VAL A 233 -7.09 6.95 -1.44
CA VAL A 233 -7.04 5.62 -0.80
C VAL A 233 -7.82 5.62 0.50
N ILE A 234 -8.60 4.57 0.71
CA ILE A 234 -9.17 4.21 2.01
C ILE A 234 -8.58 2.86 2.40
N TYR A 235 -7.87 2.82 3.54
CA TYR A 235 -7.51 1.57 4.19
C TYR A 235 -8.69 1.13 5.04
N LEU A 236 -9.23 -0.03 4.67
CA LEU A 236 -10.38 -0.64 5.34
C LEU A 236 -9.87 -1.49 6.50
N LYS A 237 -9.99 -0.96 7.68
CA LYS A 237 -9.61 -1.58 8.94
C LYS A 237 -10.77 -1.49 9.92
N ASP A 238 -10.99 -2.51 10.72
CA ASP A 238 -11.97 -2.45 11.80
C ASP A 238 -11.27 -2.33 13.15
N ARG A 239 -11.62 -1.29 13.88
CA ARG A 239 -11.16 -1.04 15.24
C ARG A 239 -12.30 -0.72 16.17
N ARG A 240 -12.12 -1.06 17.43
CA ARG A 240 -12.93 -0.53 18.52
C ARG A 240 -12.51 0.88 18.88
N LYS A 241 -13.38 1.62 19.52
CA LYS A 241 -13.07 2.98 20.02
C LYS A 241 -11.94 3.05 21.04
N ASP A 242 -11.60 1.93 21.67
CA ASP A 242 -10.43 1.81 22.52
C ASP A 242 -9.11 1.60 21.75
N GLY A 243 -9.17 1.60 20.42
CA GLY A 243 -8.03 1.45 19.53
C GLY A 243 -7.66 0.00 19.21
N LEU A 244 -8.36 -1.01 19.75
CA LEU A 244 -8.06 -2.41 19.46
C LEU A 244 -8.51 -2.80 18.04
N SER A 245 -7.55 -3.28 17.22
CA SER A 245 -7.86 -3.88 15.91
C SER A 245 -8.54 -5.23 16.07
N VAL A 246 -9.63 -5.44 15.34
CA VAL A 246 -10.48 -6.64 15.43
C VAL A 246 -10.89 -7.12 14.02
N PRO A 247 -11.39 -8.37 13.91
CA PRO A 247 -12.01 -8.85 12.67
C PRO A 247 -13.15 -7.93 12.22
N TRP A 248 -13.31 -7.76 10.90
CA TRP A 248 -14.33 -6.86 10.36
C TRP A 248 -15.75 -7.27 10.78
N GLY A 249 -16.47 -6.33 11.34
CA GLY A 249 -17.80 -6.47 11.90
C GLY A 249 -17.84 -6.69 13.42
N GLU A 250 -16.68 -6.76 14.07
CA GLU A 250 -16.56 -6.87 15.53
C GLU A 250 -16.13 -5.58 16.21
N GLY A 251 -15.81 -4.53 15.42
CA GLY A 251 -15.41 -3.22 15.87
C GLY A 251 -16.50 -2.15 15.72
N ASP A 252 -16.06 -0.92 15.84
CA ASP A 252 -16.91 0.28 15.77
C ASP A 252 -16.73 1.07 14.46
N THR A 253 -15.83 0.62 13.57
CA THR A 253 -15.55 1.32 12.30
C THR A 253 -16.72 1.17 11.33
N PRO A 254 -17.26 2.26 10.79
CA PRO A 254 -18.45 2.23 9.92
C PRO A 254 -18.11 1.78 8.49
N ILE A 255 -17.48 0.59 8.34
CA ILE A 255 -16.98 0.07 7.05
C ILE A 255 -18.10 -0.01 6.00
N LYS A 256 -19.28 -0.54 6.37
CA LYS A 256 -20.40 -0.73 5.43
C LYS A 256 -20.94 0.59 4.91
N GLU A 257 -21.08 1.57 5.80
CA GLU A 257 -21.57 2.92 5.50
C GLU A 257 -20.61 3.64 4.58
N ILE A 258 -19.30 3.56 4.86
CA ILE A 258 -18.25 4.15 4.03
C ILE A 258 -18.20 3.48 2.65
N LEU A 259 -18.26 2.15 2.56
CA LEU A 259 -18.29 1.46 1.27
C LEU A 259 -19.51 1.87 0.43
N ARG A 260 -20.69 2.00 1.04
CA ARG A 260 -21.89 2.49 0.35
C ARG A 260 -21.77 3.95 -0.08
N LEU A 261 -21.07 4.75 0.70
CA LEU A 261 -20.76 6.14 0.35
C LEU A 261 -19.82 6.20 -0.86
N VAL A 262 -18.74 5.41 -0.86
CA VAL A 262 -17.80 5.30 -1.99
C VAL A 262 -18.51 4.79 -3.25
N LYS A 263 -19.36 3.76 -3.13
CA LYS A 263 -20.17 3.24 -4.25
C LYS A 263 -21.03 4.32 -4.92
N LYS A 264 -21.54 5.28 -4.16
CA LYS A 264 -22.38 6.38 -4.65
C LYS A 264 -21.58 7.54 -5.19
N SER A 265 -20.28 7.58 -4.91
CA SER A 265 -19.41 8.64 -5.38
C SER A 265 -18.93 8.35 -6.81
N GLU A 266 -18.58 9.40 -7.55
CA GLU A 266 -17.96 9.29 -8.89
C GLU A 266 -16.43 9.40 -8.82
N TYR A 267 -15.87 9.47 -7.59
CA TYR A 267 -14.42 9.63 -7.39
C TYR A 267 -13.69 8.28 -7.48
N PRO A 268 -12.48 8.24 -8.07
CA PRO A 268 -11.72 7.00 -8.29
C PRO A 268 -11.00 6.52 -7.01
N ILE A 269 -11.72 6.40 -5.92
CA ILE A 269 -11.18 6.00 -4.61
C ILE A 269 -10.83 4.50 -4.64
N ARG A 270 -9.63 4.16 -4.14
CA ARG A 270 -9.21 2.77 -3.93
C ARG A 270 -9.48 2.36 -2.50
N CYS A 271 -10.12 1.21 -2.34
CA CYS A 271 -10.40 0.61 -1.04
C CYS A 271 -9.49 -0.59 -0.84
N TYR A 272 -8.45 -0.44 0.01
CA TYR A 272 -7.52 -1.52 0.30
C TYR A 272 -7.90 -2.22 1.59
N ILE A 273 -7.91 -3.57 1.53
CA ILE A 273 -8.14 -4.42 2.70
C ILE A 273 -6.91 -4.30 3.60
N ASP A 274 -7.13 -3.88 4.83
CA ASP A 274 -6.15 -3.79 5.90
C ASP A 274 -6.73 -4.46 7.16
N CYS A 275 -6.30 -5.69 7.45
CA CYS A 275 -6.74 -6.48 8.60
C CYS A 275 -5.54 -6.80 9.49
N ASP A 276 -5.06 -5.79 10.19
CA ASP A 276 -3.82 -5.82 10.98
C ASP A 276 -3.96 -6.37 12.40
N TYR A 277 -5.10 -6.96 12.75
CA TYR A 277 -5.25 -7.62 14.04
C TYR A 277 -4.44 -8.92 14.13
N LYS A 278 -4.14 -9.32 15.35
CA LYS A 278 -3.35 -10.52 15.61
C LYS A 278 -4.08 -11.79 15.16
N THR A 279 -3.42 -12.59 14.33
CA THR A 279 -4.00 -13.80 13.72
C THR A 279 -2.96 -14.89 13.49
N THR A 280 -3.44 -16.11 13.26
CA THR A 280 -2.63 -17.27 12.83
C THR A 280 -2.81 -17.61 11.36
N ASP A 281 -3.79 -17.01 10.67
CA ASP A 281 -4.11 -17.28 9.26
C ASP A 281 -4.50 -16.00 8.52
N ARG A 282 -3.50 -15.20 8.14
CA ARG A 282 -3.70 -13.94 7.42
C ARG A 282 -4.43 -14.11 6.07
N PRO A 283 -4.13 -15.12 5.24
CA PRO A 283 -4.88 -15.36 4.02
C PRO A 283 -6.38 -15.57 4.24
N ALA A 284 -6.75 -16.34 5.28
CA ALA A 284 -8.16 -16.53 5.63
C ALA A 284 -8.83 -15.23 6.08
N ASP A 285 -8.10 -14.36 6.78
CA ASP A 285 -8.60 -13.04 7.20
C ASP A 285 -8.87 -12.14 6.00
N VAL A 286 -7.96 -12.06 5.04
CA VAL A 286 -8.17 -11.32 3.78
C VAL A 286 -9.44 -11.80 3.07
N LYS A 287 -9.62 -13.12 2.97
CA LYS A 287 -10.79 -13.73 2.34
C LYS A 287 -12.10 -13.37 3.07
N ARG A 288 -12.10 -13.42 4.41
CA ARG A 288 -13.28 -13.05 5.23
C ARG A 288 -13.59 -11.57 5.09
N SER A 289 -12.59 -10.71 5.17
CA SER A 289 -12.73 -9.24 5.03
C SER A 289 -13.30 -8.88 3.66
N PHE A 290 -12.80 -9.49 2.58
CA PHE A 290 -13.33 -9.23 1.25
C PHE A 290 -14.75 -9.77 1.06
N ALA A 291 -15.09 -10.92 1.66
CA ALA A 291 -16.46 -11.43 1.66
C ALA A 291 -17.42 -10.47 2.40
N TYR A 292 -16.99 -9.92 3.54
CA TYR A 292 -17.73 -8.89 4.28
C TYR A 292 -17.99 -7.64 3.44
N ALA A 293 -16.95 -7.15 2.74
CA ALA A 293 -17.08 -5.99 1.84
C ALA A 293 -18.07 -6.25 0.71
N LYS A 294 -18.00 -7.43 0.06
CA LYS A 294 -18.94 -7.81 -0.99
C LYS A 294 -20.37 -7.85 -0.48
N ALA A 295 -20.60 -8.41 0.71
CA ALA A 295 -21.94 -8.44 1.33
C ALA A 295 -22.45 -7.04 1.71
N ALA A 296 -21.57 -6.10 2.07
CA ALA A 296 -21.93 -4.72 2.38
C ALA A 296 -22.40 -3.92 1.16
N LEU A 297 -21.98 -4.34 -0.04
CA LEU A 297 -22.27 -3.69 -1.32
C LEU A 297 -23.36 -4.41 -2.14
N ALA A 298 -23.75 -5.62 -1.73
CA ALA A 298 -24.86 -6.34 -2.35
C ALA A 298 -26.19 -5.61 -2.10
#